data_19e359e858b4eea60eafa9a45179ff26
#
_entry.id   19e359e858b4eea60eafa9a45179ff26
#
_cell.length_a   1.000
_cell.length_b   1.000
_cell.length_c   1.000
_cell.angle_alpha   90.00
_cell.angle_beta   90.00
_cell.angle_gamma   90.00
#
_symmetry.space_group_name_H-M   'P 1'
#
loop_
_entity.id
_entity.type
_entity.pdbx_description
1 polymer ?
#
loop_
_entity_poly.entity_id
_entity_poly.type
_entity_poly.pdbx_seq_one_letter_code
_entity_poly.pdbx_strand_id
1 'polypeptide(L)'
;LERKYISDREGQAPLRVVGSPSVRVRLTELCHLAFPGSLEGALESIEWVETPTGETSDGWSWKRFEVHHDETVDPYGYKFVHSDGASFVHSGDSGPCDALYEAIGEVPLALLEMGFPDWVESTHHHKPKDIEELAQRCDTILIITHTFVDDQSEHQPILTDQLPRHPNHVHHAWDGMDLNWSNGHWNISMR
;
A
#
# COMPACT_ATOMS: atom_id res chain seq x y z
N LEU A 1 9.69 -15.42 11.57
CA LEU A 1 9.95 -16.85 11.88
C LEU A 1 10.30 -17.64 10.63
N GLU A 2 9.48 -17.61 9.60
CA GLU A 2 9.73 -18.34 8.35
C GLU A 2 11.10 -17.99 7.75
N ARG A 3 11.44 -16.71 7.71
CA ARG A 3 12.74 -16.25 7.19
C ARG A 3 13.92 -16.79 8.00
N LYS A 4 13.82 -16.90 9.32
CA LYS A 4 14.86 -17.49 10.16
C LYS A 4 15.15 -18.95 9.82
N TYR A 5 14.09 -19.73 9.53
CA TYR A 5 14.22 -21.14 9.23
C TYR A 5 14.49 -21.45 7.75
N ILE A 6 14.24 -20.48 6.86
CA ILE A 6 14.44 -20.61 5.41
C ILE A 6 15.75 -19.94 4.96
N SER A 7 16.23 -18.91 5.68
CA SER A 7 17.44 -18.16 5.31
C SER A 7 18.74 -18.99 5.35
N ASP A 8 18.73 -20.12 6.06
CA ASP A 8 19.86 -21.08 6.06
C ASP A 8 19.96 -21.89 4.74
N ARG A 9 19.06 -21.67 3.78
CA ARG A 9 19.16 -22.24 2.45
C ARG A 9 20.14 -21.41 1.62
N GLU A 10 21.21 -22.06 1.18
CA GLU A 10 22.23 -21.47 0.31
C GLU A 10 21.57 -20.75 -0.90
N GLY A 11 21.97 -19.50 -1.14
CA GLY A 11 21.58 -18.73 -2.33
C GLY A 11 20.35 -17.85 -2.21
N GLN A 12 19.74 -17.69 -1.04
CA GLN A 12 18.67 -16.71 -0.87
C GLN A 12 19.24 -15.28 -0.69
N ALA A 13 18.70 -14.35 -1.49
CA ALA A 13 19.00 -12.93 -1.33
C ALA A 13 18.51 -12.42 0.05
N PRO A 14 19.22 -11.46 0.67
CA PRO A 14 18.74 -10.79 1.87
C PRO A 14 17.33 -10.24 1.71
N LEU A 15 16.54 -10.29 2.80
CA LEU A 15 15.26 -9.57 2.81
C LEU A 15 15.56 -8.06 2.87
N ARG A 16 15.10 -7.33 1.86
CA ARG A 16 15.16 -5.87 1.87
C ARG A 16 13.86 -5.34 2.49
N VAL A 17 13.98 -4.48 3.49
CA VAL A 17 12.85 -3.78 4.11
C VAL A 17 13.04 -2.28 3.87
N VAL A 18 12.11 -1.72 3.11
CA VAL A 18 12.10 -0.30 2.78
C VAL A 18 11.19 0.43 3.76
N GLY A 19 11.69 1.46 4.40
CA GLY A 19 10.92 2.25 5.36
C GLY A 19 11.70 3.45 5.89
N SER A 20 11.11 4.22 6.80
CA SER A 20 11.84 5.25 7.53
C SER A 20 12.72 4.65 8.63
N PRO A 21 13.70 5.41 9.17
CA PRO A 21 14.48 4.97 10.32
C PRO A 21 13.62 4.55 11.52
N SER A 22 12.48 5.22 11.75
CA SER A 22 11.57 4.87 12.84
C SER A 22 10.90 3.51 12.65
N VAL A 23 10.61 3.12 11.41
CA VAL A 23 10.04 1.80 11.08
C VAL A 23 11.02 0.69 11.47
N ARG A 24 12.31 0.86 11.15
CA ARG A 24 13.35 -0.09 11.58
C ARG A 24 13.37 -0.27 13.09
N VAL A 25 13.40 0.83 13.84
CA VAL A 25 13.41 0.81 15.31
C VAL A 25 12.19 0.06 15.84
N ARG A 26 10.98 0.46 15.41
CA ARG A 26 9.72 -0.14 15.87
C ARG A 26 9.60 -1.62 15.52
N LEU A 27 9.95 -2.02 14.31
CA LEU A 27 9.91 -3.43 13.90
C LEU A 27 10.91 -4.26 14.71
N THR A 28 12.09 -3.73 14.98
CA THR A 28 13.11 -4.40 15.80
C THR A 28 12.61 -4.60 17.23
N GLU A 29 12.07 -3.55 17.85
CA GLU A 29 11.49 -3.61 19.20
C GLU A 29 10.31 -4.58 19.28
N LEU A 30 9.41 -4.54 18.30
CA LEU A 30 8.28 -5.48 18.22
C LEU A 30 8.74 -6.92 18.10
N CYS A 31 9.76 -7.20 17.30
CA CYS A 31 10.33 -8.54 17.17
C CYS A 31 10.97 -9.03 18.47
N HIS A 32 11.70 -8.18 19.18
CA HIS A 32 12.27 -8.51 20.48
C HIS A 32 11.20 -8.77 21.55
N LEU A 33 10.14 -7.96 21.54
CA LEU A 33 9.02 -8.13 22.47
C LEU A 33 8.24 -9.43 22.20
N ALA A 34 7.95 -9.72 20.94
CA ALA A 34 7.14 -10.87 20.55
C ALA A 34 7.93 -12.20 20.61
N PHE A 35 9.24 -12.17 20.37
CA PHE A 35 10.09 -13.36 20.26
C PHE A 35 11.45 -13.13 20.94
N PRO A 36 11.50 -13.00 22.29
CA PRO A 36 12.72 -12.70 23.01
C PRO A 36 13.83 -13.75 22.73
N GLY A 37 15.00 -13.27 22.34
CA GLY A 37 16.17 -14.13 22.09
C GLY A 37 16.10 -15.03 20.85
N SER A 38 15.05 -14.88 20.02
CA SER A 38 14.81 -15.82 18.91
C SER A 38 15.09 -15.29 17.53
N LEU A 39 15.08 -13.97 17.35
CA LEU A 39 15.13 -13.35 16.02
C LEU A 39 16.38 -12.50 15.74
N GLU A 40 17.35 -12.43 16.65
CA GLU A 40 18.54 -11.59 16.48
C GLU A 40 19.25 -11.86 15.15
N GLY A 41 19.58 -13.11 14.85
CA GLY A 41 20.25 -13.46 13.60
C GLY A 41 19.40 -13.20 12.35
N ALA A 42 18.07 -13.30 12.46
CA ALA A 42 17.16 -12.96 11.35
C ALA A 42 17.11 -11.46 11.11
N LEU A 43 17.08 -10.65 12.17
CA LEU A 43 17.08 -9.19 12.09
C LEU A 43 18.41 -8.64 11.53
N GLU A 44 19.54 -9.27 11.89
CA GLU A 44 20.87 -8.95 11.36
C GLU A 44 20.98 -9.24 9.85
N SER A 45 20.23 -10.21 9.34
CA SER A 45 20.20 -10.56 7.91
C SER A 45 19.32 -9.65 7.05
N ILE A 46 18.60 -8.69 7.65
CA ILE A 46 17.76 -7.75 6.92
C ILE A 46 18.60 -6.59 6.37
N GLU A 47 18.47 -6.32 5.08
CA GLU A 47 18.94 -5.08 4.46
C GLU A 47 17.88 -3.99 4.66
N TRP A 48 18.16 -3.07 5.58
CA TRP A 48 17.29 -1.92 5.85
C TRP A 48 17.57 -0.80 4.85
N VAL A 49 16.56 -0.40 4.09
CA VAL A 49 16.65 0.68 3.10
C VAL A 49 15.84 1.89 3.60
N GLU A 50 16.54 2.87 4.16
CA GLU A 50 15.95 4.04 4.80
C GLU A 50 15.91 5.28 3.89
N THR A 51 16.46 5.18 2.68
CA THR A 51 16.44 6.27 1.68
C THR A 51 15.02 6.53 1.17
N PRO A 52 14.67 7.77 0.79
CA PRO A 52 13.35 8.09 0.25
C PRO A 52 13.11 7.55 -1.17
N THR A 53 14.16 7.10 -1.84
CA THR A 53 14.14 6.53 -3.20
C THR A 53 15.05 5.32 -3.28
N GLY A 54 14.79 4.44 -4.22
CA GLY A 54 15.66 3.29 -4.49
C GLY A 54 15.23 2.53 -5.74
N GLU A 55 15.96 1.43 -5.98
CA GLU A 55 15.75 0.55 -7.12
C GLU A 55 15.79 -0.91 -6.67
N THR A 56 15.15 -1.76 -7.42
CA THR A 56 15.18 -3.21 -7.29
C THR A 56 15.99 -3.83 -8.43
N SER A 57 16.48 -5.04 -8.26
CA SER A 57 17.27 -5.74 -9.29
C SER A 57 16.47 -6.15 -10.52
N ASP A 58 15.15 -6.18 -10.42
CA ASP A 58 14.21 -6.54 -11.47
C ASP A 58 13.64 -5.33 -12.25
N GLY A 59 14.21 -4.15 -12.05
CA GLY A 59 13.94 -2.97 -12.88
C GLY A 59 12.92 -1.99 -12.34
N TRP A 60 12.40 -2.19 -11.12
CA TRP A 60 11.58 -1.19 -10.47
C TRP A 60 12.43 -0.13 -9.78
N SER A 61 12.02 1.12 -9.92
CA SER A 61 12.41 2.23 -9.05
C SER A 61 11.21 2.62 -8.18
N TRP A 62 11.49 3.17 -7.00
CA TRP A 62 10.47 3.64 -6.09
C TRP A 62 10.85 4.96 -5.45
N LYS A 63 9.82 5.74 -5.11
CA LYS A 63 9.92 6.98 -4.34
C LYS A 63 8.82 6.97 -3.30
N ARG A 64 9.18 7.15 -2.01
CA ARG A 64 8.20 7.37 -0.96
C ARG A 64 7.89 8.86 -0.83
N PHE A 65 6.68 9.17 -0.38
CA PHE A 65 6.21 10.51 -0.07
C PHE A 65 5.32 10.46 1.17
N GLU A 66 5.28 11.56 1.91
CA GLU A 66 4.45 11.67 3.11
C GLU A 66 2.96 11.68 2.73
N VAL A 67 2.14 11.00 3.53
CA VAL A 67 0.69 10.97 3.40
C VAL A 67 0.02 11.38 4.71
N HIS A 68 -1.27 11.66 4.68
CA HIS A 68 -2.02 12.10 5.85
C HIS A 68 -2.60 10.91 6.61
N HIS A 69 -2.00 10.59 7.76
CA HIS A 69 -2.50 9.56 8.67
C HIS A 69 -2.18 9.95 10.12
N ASP A 70 -2.03 9.00 11.02
CA ASP A 70 -1.67 9.23 12.42
C ASP A 70 -0.24 9.81 12.52
N GLU A 71 -0.13 11.02 13.08
CA GLU A 71 1.14 11.72 13.25
C GLU A 71 2.12 11.03 14.23
N THR A 72 1.64 10.05 15.00
CA THR A 72 2.50 9.25 15.89
C THR A 72 3.31 8.18 15.15
N VAL A 73 3.00 7.93 13.88
CA VAL A 73 3.73 7.06 12.96
C VAL A 73 4.29 7.89 11.80
N ASP A 74 5.22 7.32 11.05
CA ASP A 74 5.70 7.94 9.81
C ASP A 74 4.89 7.39 8.63
N PRO A 75 3.74 7.99 8.25
CA PRO A 75 2.89 7.48 7.19
C PRO A 75 3.46 7.85 5.83
N TYR A 76 3.66 6.85 4.99
CA TYR A 76 4.18 7.02 3.64
C TYR A 76 3.37 6.27 2.60
N GLY A 77 3.11 6.96 1.48
CA GLY A 77 2.78 6.35 0.21
C GLY A 77 4.05 6.08 -0.62
N TYR A 78 3.90 5.25 -1.63
CA TYR A 78 4.99 4.86 -2.53
C TYR A 78 4.54 4.97 -3.98
N LYS A 79 5.37 5.59 -4.81
CA LYS A 79 5.25 5.55 -6.26
C LYS A 79 6.29 4.61 -6.81
N PHE A 80 5.87 3.67 -7.64
CA PHE A 80 6.70 2.69 -8.33
C PHE A 80 6.72 2.96 -9.83
N VAL A 81 7.89 2.81 -10.43
CA VAL A 81 8.08 2.93 -11.89
C VAL A 81 9.01 1.82 -12.34
N HIS A 82 8.60 1.06 -13.34
CA HIS A 82 9.42 0.00 -13.94
C HIS A 82 10.04 0.47 -15.26
N SER A 83 11.16 -0.13 -15.61
CA SER A 83 11.93 0.23 -16.83
C SER A 83 11.17 -0.03 -18.13
N ASP A 84 10.12 -0.86 -18.14
CA ASP A 84 9.24 -1.09 -19.30
C ASP A 84 8.08 -0.11 -19.43
N GLY A 85 8.01 0.88 -18.51
CA GLY A 85 6.98 1.91 -18.48
C GLY A 85 5.80 1.64 -17.56
N ALA A 86 5.71 0.47 -16.92
CA ALA A 86 4.72 0.23 -15.87
C ALA A 86 4.94 1.21 -14.70
N SER A 87 3.86 1.76 -14.18
CA SER A 87 3.95 2.58 -12.97
C SER A 87 2.65 2.51 -12.17
N PHE A 88 2.77 2.64 -10.86
CA PHE A 88 1.64 2.71 -9.95
C PHE A 88 1.99 3.43 -8.65
N VAL A 89 0.96 3.82 -7.92
CA VAL A 89 1.03 4.36 -6.56
C VAL A 89 0.39 3.38 -5.59
N HIS A 90 0.98 3.24 -4.41
CA HIS A 90 0.38 2.59 -3.25
C HIS A 90 0.24 3.64 -2.14
N SER A 91 -0.99 3.90 -1.68
CA SER A 91 -1.24 4.96 -0.70
C SER A 91 -0.63 4.69 0.68
N GLY A 92 -0.49 3.42 1.08
CA GLY A 92 -0.47 3.09 2.50
C GLY A 92 -1.80 3.46 3.14
N ASP A 93 -1.89 3.48 4.47
CA ASP A 93 -3.03 4.03 5.19
C ASP A 93 -2.94 5.56 5.12
N SER A 94 -3.96 6.20 4.55
CA SER A 94 -3.97 7.63 4.30
C SER A 94 -5.37 8.18 4.11
N GLY A 95 -5.64 9.30 4.73
CA GLY A 95 -6.74 10.17 4.29
C GLY A 95 -6.38 11.03 3.07
N PRO A 96 -7.32 11.84 2.60
CA PRO A 96 -7.12 12.78 1.50
C PRO A 96 -5.94 13.73 1.77
N CYS A 97 -5.00 13.81 0.84
CA CYS A 97 -3.91 14.79 0.90
C CYS A 97 -3.35 15.10 -0.51
N ASP A 98 -2.83 16.31 -0.68
CA ASP A 98 -2.36 16.82 -1.97
C ASP A 98 -1.22 15.96 -2.54
N ALA A 99 -0.24 15.58 -1.73
CA ALA A 99 0.92 14.80 -2.17
C ALA A 99 0.51 13.43 -2.75
N LEU A 100 -0.49 12.76 -2.16
CA LEU A 100 -1.03 11.51 -2.67
C LEU A 100 -1.78 11.73 -3.99
N TYR A 101 -2.62 12.76 -4.07
CA TYR A 101 -3.41 13.05 -5.27
C TYR A 101 -2.54 13.50 -6.45
N GLU A 102 -1.48 14.26 -6.20
CA GLU A 102 -0.47 14.57 -7.20
C GLU A 102 0.22 13.30 -7.71
N ALA A 103 0.65 12.41 -6.81
CA ALA A 103 1.29 11.16 -7.19
C ALA A 103 0.34 10.24 -8.00
N ILE A 104 -0.94 10.18 -7.65
CA ILE A 104 -1.97 9.42 -8.37
C ILE A 104 -2.15 9.98 -9.79
N GLY A 105 -2.16 11.31 -9.96
CA GLY A 105 -2.28 11.95 -11.27
C GLY A 105 -1.11 11.69 -12.23
N GLU A 106 0.01 11.16 -11.73
CA GLU A 106 1.22 10.88 -12.53
C GLU A 106 1.35 9.42 -12.97
N VAL A 107 0.39 8.55 -12.62
CA VAL A 107 0.47 7.11 -12.90
C VAL A 107 -0.84 6.56 -13.47
N PRO A 108 -0.80 5.48 -14.25
CA PRO A 108 -2.01 4.87 -14.80
C PRO A 108 -2.80 4.01 -13.80
N LEU A 109 -2.23 3.67 -12.62
CA LEU A 109 -2.86 2.80 -11.62
C LEU A 109 -2.49 3.25 -10.21
N ALA A 110 -3.46 3.22 -9.28
CA ALA A 110 -3.23 3.43 -7.87
C ALA A 110 -3.91 2.36 -7.02
N LEU A 111 -3.18 1.81 -6.05
CA LEU A 111 -3.71 1.03 -4.95
C LEU A 111 -4.04 2.01 -3.83
N LEU A 112 -5.32 2.23 -3.58
CA LEU A 112 -5.81 3.28 -2.68
C LEU A 112 -6.63 2.66 -1.56
N GLU A 113 -6.31 2.98 -0.33
CA GLU A 113 -7.07 2.53 0.82
C GLU A 113 -8.40 3.27 0.95
N MET A 114 -9.40 2.62 1.58
CA MET A 114 -10.68 3.23 1.95
C MET A 114 -11.13 2.65 3.31
N GLY A 115 -10.44 3.07 4.37
CA GLY A 115 -10.56 2.45 5.69
C GLY A 115 -11.79 2.86 6.49
N PHE A 116 -12.49 3.94 6.13
CA PHE A 116 -13.65 4.41 6.89
C PHE A 116 -14.90 4.62 6.03
N PRO A 117 -16.07 4.34 6.60
CA PRO A 117 -17.36 4.77 6.02
C PRO A 117 -17.58 6.27 6.20
N ASP A 118 -18.45 6.86 5.38
CA ASP A 118 -18.68 8.32 5.33
C ASP A 118 -19.12 8.96 6.66
N TRP A 119 -19.75 8.20 7.54
CA TRP A 119 -20.24 8.70 8.83
C TRP A 119 -19.16 8.85 9.92
N VAL A 120 -17.95 8.32 9.70
CA VAL A 120 -16.84 8.45 10.66
C VAL A 120 -16.24 9.84 10.57
N GLU A 121 -16.15 10.55 11.71
CA GLU A 121 -15.56 11.89 11.79
C GLU A 121 -14.03 11.86 11.89
N SER A 122 -13.37 11.16 10.97
CA SER A 122 -11.90 11.12 10.90
C SER A 122 -11.43 11.45 9.50
N THR A 123 -10.24 12.02 9.40
CA THR A 123 -9.58 12.34 8.11
C THR A 123 -8.36 11.45 7.86
N HIS A 124 -8.10 10.47 8.73
CA HIS A 124 -6.90 9.63 8.65
C HIS A 124 -7.01 8.53 7.58
N HIS A 125 -8.19 8.26 7.08
CA HIS A 125 -8.47 7.30 6.02
C HIS A 125 -9.39 7.89 4.98
N HIS A 126 -9.32 7.39 3.76
CA HIS A 126 -10.31 7.71 2.73
C HIS A 126 -11.67 7.09 3.06
N LYS A 127 -12.69 7.69 2.53
CA LYS A 127 -14.10 7.31 2.63
C LYS A 127 -14.68 7.17 1.21
N PRO A 128 -15.83 6.50 1.05
CA PRO A 128 -16.50 6.39 -0.26
C PRO A 128 -16.65 7.72 -0.99
N LYS A 129 -17.03 8.77 -0.28
CA LYS A 129 -17.15 10.13 -0.83
C LYS A 129 -15.82 10.67 -1.36
N ASP A 130 -14.72 10.46 -0.66
CA ASP A 130 -13.39 10.91 -1.09
C ASP A 130 -12.96 10.20 -2.37
N ILE A 131 -13.25 8.89 -2.46
CA ILE A 131 -13.00 8.09 -3.68
C ILE A 131 -13.83 8.59 -4.84
N GLU A 132 -15.12 8.90 -4.62
CA GLU A 132 -16.00 9.45 -5.66
C GLU A 132 -15.48 10.80 -6.17
N GLU A 133 -15.09 11.70 -5.28
CA GLU A 133 -14.53 13.01 -5.65
C GLU A 133 -13.21 12.89 -6.41
N LEU A 134 -12.33 11.98 -6.00
CA LEU A 134 -11.07 11.73 -6.69
C LEU A 134 -11.31 11.13 -8.08
N ALA A 135 -12.19 10.13 -8.20
CA ALA A 135 -12.52 9.48 -9.46
C ALA A 135 -13.13 10.42 -10.50
N GLN A 136 -13.75 11.52 -10.07
CA GLN A 136 -14.24 12.56 -10.98
C GLN A 136 -13.13 13.49 -11.51
N ARG A 137 -11.94 13.45 -10.91
CA ARG A 137 -10.83 14.37 -11.21
C ARG A 137 -9.66 13.70 -11.94
N CYS A 138 -9.63 12.37 -12.01
CA CYS A 138 -8.56 11.64 -12.67
C CYS A 138 -9.09 10.45 -13.47
N ASP A 139 -8.33 10.04 -14.48
CA ASP A 139 -8.59 8.84 -15.29
C ASP A 139 -7.73 7.65 -14.83
N THR A 140 -6.98 7.80 -13.72
CA THR A 140 -6.15 6.75 -13.13
C THR A 140 -7.02 5.57 -12.69
N ILE A 141 -6.63 4.35 -13.01
CA ILE A 141 -7.32 3.16 -12.49
C ILE A 141 -7.11 3.11 -10.96
N LEU A 142 -8.20 3.18 -10.21
CA LEU A 142 -8.19 3.11 -8.75
C LEU A 142 -8.58 1.70 -8.30
N ILE A 143 -7.68 1.01 -7.63
CA ILE A 143 -7.93 -0.28 -6.99
C ILE A 143 -8.09 -0.02 -5.48
N ILE A 144 -9.30 -0.16 -4.99
CA ILE A 144 -9.65 0.17 -3.61
C ILE A 144 -9.34 -1.03 -2.72
N THR A 145 -8.49 -0.79 -1.72
CA THR A 145 -8.00 -1.77 -0.73
C THR A 145 -8.34 -1.33 0.69
N HIS A 146 -7.97 -2.12 1.69
CA HIS A 146 -8.12 -1.79 3.12
C HIS A 146 -9.53 -1.29 3.47
N THR A 147 -10.54 -1.92 2.87
CA THR A 147 -11.93 -1.53 3.10
C THR A 147 -12.37 -1.98 4.48
N PHE A 148 -12.92 -1.05 5.26
CA PHE A 148 -13.48 -1.36 6.56
C PHE A 148 -14.62 -2.36 6.43
N VAL A 149 -14.51 -3.46 7.17
CA VAL A 149 -15.55 -4.50 7.28
C VAL A 149 -15.83 -4.73 8.76
N ASP A 150 -16.98 -4.24 9.24
CA ASP A 150 -17.46 -4.54 10.58
C ASP A 150 -18.84 -5.19 10.50
N ASP A 151 -18.84 -6.51 10.57
CA ASP A 151 -20.06 -7.33 10.53
C ASP A 151 -20.81 -7.36 11.86
N GLN A 152 -20.23 -6.78 12.92
CA GLN A 152 -20.80 -6.75 14.27
C GLN A 152 -21.37 -5.38 14.67
N SER A 153 -21.13 -4.34 13.87
CA SER A 153 -21.67 -3.01 14.13
C SER A 153 -23.10 -2.88 13.60
N GLU A 154 -23.85 -1.91 14.13
CA GLU A 154 -25.13 -1.49 13.55
C GLU A 154 -24.95 -0.93 12.13
N HIS A 155 -23.70 -0.63 11.76
CA HIS A 155 -23.29 -0.12 10.46
C HIS A 155 -22.70 -1.28 9.65
N GLN A 156 -23.43 -1.67 8.62
CA GLN A 156 -22.99 -2.76 7.74
C GLN A 156 -21.68 -2.41 7.03
N PRO A 157 -20.85 -3.42 6.69
CA PRO A 157 -19.69 -3.21 5.86
C PRO A 157 -20.11 -2.51 4.56
N ILE A 158 -19.24 -1.68 4.02
CA ILE A 158 -19.47 -1.08 2.70
C ILE A 158 -19.42 -2.21 1.67
N LEU A 159 -20.60 -2.63 1.22
CA LEU A 159 -20.70 -3.62 0.16
C LEU A 159 -20.38 -2.96 -1.18
N THR A 160 -19.87 -3.74 -2.11
CA THR A 160 -19.50 -3.27 -3.46
C THR A 160 -20.66 -2.63 -4.23
N ASP A 161 -21.88 -3.02 -3.94
CA ASP A 161 -23.11 -2.45 -4.51
C ASP A 161 -23.55 -1.14 -3.84
N GLN A 162 -23.01 -0.83 -2.66
CA GLN A 162 -23.23 0.42 -1.92
C GLN A 162 -22.21 1.50 -2.27
N LEU A 163 -21.12 1.12 -2.93
CA LEU A 163 -20.23 2.12 -3.49
C LEU A 163 -20.98 2.91 -4.54
N PRO A 164 -20.78 4.24 -4.58
CA PRO A 164 -21.32 5.04 -5.66
C PRO A 164 -20.98 4.35 -6.98
N ARG A 165 -21.88 4.38 -7.96
CA ARG A 165 -21.60 3.86 -9.31
C ARG A 165 -20.44 4.65 -9.90
N HIS A 166 -19.26 4.19 -9.59
CA HIS A 166 -18.02 4.80 -10.04
C HIS A 166 -17.87 4.66 -11.56
N PRO A 167 -17.17 5.59 -12.18
CA PRO A 167 -16.63 5.40 -13.53
C PRO A 167 -15.93 4.02 -13.63
N ASN A 168 -15.88 3.49 -14.85
CA ASN A 168 -15.35 2.15 -15.13
C ASN A 168 -13.89 1.92 -14.71
N HIS A 169 -13.19 2.93 -14.20
CA HIS A 169 -11.80 2.86 -13.74
C HIS A 169 -11.63 2.68 -12.22
N VAL A 170 -12.73 2.54 -11.45
CA VAL A 170 -12.68 2.28 -10.00
C VAL A 170 -13.11 0.84 -9.72
N HIS A 171 -12.23 0.08 -9.08
CA HIS A 171 -12.45 -1.33 -8.78
C HIS A 171 -12.15 -1.61 -7.32
N HIS A 172 -12.94 -2.49 -6.69
CA HIS A 172 -12.57 -3.06 -5.41
C HIS A 172 -11.57 -4.19 -5.58
N ALA A 173 -10.56 -4.21 -4.73
CA ALA A 173 -9.65 -5.34 -4.64
C ALA A 173 -10.36 -6.56 -4.06
N TRP A 174 -10.09 -7.72 -4.61
CA TRP A 174 -10.57 -9.02 -4.16
C TRP A 174 -9.41 -9.99 -4.03
N ASP A 175 -9.54 -10.95 -3.14
CA ASP A 175 -8.60 -12.04 -3.03
C ASP A 175 -8.53 -12.81 -4.37
N GLY A 176 -7.33 -12.88 -4.95
CA GLY A 176 -7.11 -13.48 -6.26
C GLY A 176 -7.22 -12.51 -7.45
N MET A 177 -7.38 -11.20 -7.21
CA MET A 177 -7.24 -10.20 -8.28
C MET A 177 -5.80 -10.15 -8.78
N ASP A 178 -5.62 -10.25 -10.08
CA ASP A 178 -4.33 -10.06 -10.76
C ASP A 178 -4.29 -8.72 -11.49
N LEU A 179 -3.21 -7.97 -11.26
CA LEU A 179 -2.88 -6.74 -11.98
C LEU A 179 -1.65 -7.01 -12.86
N ASN A 180 -1.82 -6.96 -14.16
CA ASN A 180 -0.77 -7.31 -15.12
C ASN A 180 -0.53 -6.18 -16.11
N TRP A 181 0.73 -5.74 -16.21
CA TRP A 181 1.15 -4.75 -17.21
C TRP A 181 1.52 -5.44 -18.52
N SER A 182 0.84 -5.08 -19.58
CA SER A 182 1.18 -5.55 -20.92
C SER A 182 0.68 -4.58 -21.99
N ASN A 183 1.42 -4.48 -23.08
CA ASN A 183 1.09 -3.60 -24.22
C ASN A 183 0.88 -2.12 -23.82
N GLY A 184 1.58 -1.64 -22.78
CA GLY A 184 1.51 -0.26 -22.34
C GLY A 184 0.29 0.09 -21.49
N HIS A 185 -0.42 -0.89 -20.94
CA HIS A 185 -1.56 -0.66 -20.04
C HIS A 185 -1.71 -1.75 -18.97
N TRP A 186 -2.40 -1.42 -17.90
CA TRP A 186 -2.77 -2.36 -16.85
C TRP A 186 -3.99 -3.17 -17.24
N ASN A 187 -3.90 -4.48 -17.06
CA ASN A 187 -5.00 -5.42 -17.23
C ASN A 187 -5.39 -5.97 -15.87
N ILE A 188 -6.68 -5.94 -15.58
CA ILE A 188 -7.26 -6.46 -14.34
C ILE A 188 -7.98 -7.76 -14.67
N SER A 189 -7.66 -8.83 -13.95
CA SER A 189 -8.34 -10.11 -14.10
C SER A 189 -8.57 -10.77 -12.75
N MET A 190 -9.57 -11.64 -12.70
CA MET A 190 -9.85 -12.52 -11.56
C MET A 190 -9.33 -13.90 -11.88
N ARG A 191 -8.67 -14.55 -10.94
CA ARG A 191 -8.31 -15.97 -11.02
C ARG A 191 -9.44 -16.85 -10.56
#